data_f45536d3714d74660786dae891de2afb
#
_entry.id   f45536d3714d74660786dae891de2afb
#
_cell.length_a   1.000
_cell.length_b   1.000
_cell.length_c   1.000
_cell.angle_alpha   90.00
_cell.angle_beta   90.00
_cell.angle_gamma   90.00
#
_symmetry.space_group_name_H-M   'P 1'
#
loop_
_entity.id
_entity.type
_entity.pdbx_description
1 polymer ?
#
loop_
_entity_poly.entity_id
_entity_poly.type
_entity_poly.pdbx_seq_one_letter_code
_entity_poly.pdbx_strand_id
1 'polypeptide(L)'
;MRRVVYAASSSAYGDRPYSAKRECDPLAPLSPYAAAKLASEHYCHAFYRTYGLETVCLRYFNVFGPRQDPNSPYSAVIPLFITKLLSGVRPTVFGDGGQSRDFTYIDNIVHGNLLAADASGAAGQVINVAMGPSYTLLELLAALNSLLGTNVQPLHAPARVGDV
;
A
#
# COMPACT_ATOMS: atom_id res chain seq x y z
N MET A 1 -27.92 -5.43 4.09
CA MET A 1 -26.44 -5.43 4.18
C MET A 1 -26.08 -5.15 5.62
N ARG A 2 -25.24 -5.97 6.26
CA ARG A 2 -24.89 -5.81 7.68
C ARG A 2 -23.73 -4.83 7.86
N ARG A 3 -22.65 -5.01 7.11
CA ARG A 3 -21.44 -4.20 7.22
C ARG A 3 -20.76 -4.04 5.85
N VAL A 4 -20.14 -2.89 5.62
CA VAL A 4 -19.27 -2.61 4.48
C VAL A 4 -17.84 -2.53 4.99
N VAL A 5 -16.93 -3.32 4.42
CA VAL A 5 -15.47 -3.15 4.61
C VAL A 5 -14.93 -2.46 3.36
N TYR A 6 -14.42 -1.25 3.52
CA TYR A 6 -13.92 -0.43 2.43
C TYR A 6 -12.39 -0.51 2.32
N ALA A 7 -11.90 -0.84 1.14
CA ALA A 7 -10.48 -0.82 0.81
C ALA A 7 -9.98 0.62 0.63
N ALA A 8 -9.59 1.27 1.73
CA ALA A 8 -8.93 2.56 1.76
C ALA A 8 -7.44 2.43 1.42
N SER A 9 -6.64 3.47 1.60
CA SER A 9 -5.23 3.48 1.22
C SER A 9 -4.39 4.34 2.15
N SER A 10 -3.17 3.88 2.44
CA SER A 10 -2.15 4.66 3.13
C SER A 10 -1.70 5.91 2.36
N SER A 11 -1.95 5.98 1.05
CA SER A 11 -1.70 7.17 0.23
C SER A 11 -2.44 8.42 0.70
N ALA A 12 -3.51 8.25 1.51
CA ALA A 12 -4.22 9.35 2.16
C ALA A 12 -3.33 10.18 3.10
N TYR A 13 -2.27 9.60 3.66
CA TYR A 13 -1.33 10.31 4.53
C TYR A 13 -0.43 11.30 3.79
N GLY A 14 -0.18 11.06 2.49
CA GLY A 14 0.75 11.83 1.69
C GLY A 14 2.21 11.62 2.11
N ASP A 15 3.07 12.54 1.68
CA ASP A 15 4.50 12.54 2.00
C ASP A 15 4.75 13.24 3.34
N ARG A 16 4.90 12.46 4.38
CA ARG A 16 5.21 12.96 5.71
C ARG A 16 6.50 12.34 6.23
N PRO A 17 7.34 13.11 6.92
CA PRO A 17 8.68 12.68 7.36
C PRO A 17 8.65 11.65 8.50
N TYR A 18 7.47 11.20 8.93
CA TYR A 18 7.34 10.22 10.01
C TYR A 18 7.33 8.79 9.46
N SER A 19 8.20 7.96 10.00
CA SER A 19 8.35 6.56 9.58
C SER A 19 7.11 5.70 9.85
N ALA A 20 6.42 5.91 10.98
CA ALA A 20 5.22 5.17 11.34
C ALA A 20 3.96 6.05 11.19
N LYS A 21 3.02 5.64 10.34
CA LYS A 21 1.73 6.32 10.16
C LYS A 21 0.71 5.78 11.17
N ARG A 22 -0.01 6.68 11.82
CA ARG A 22 -1.09 6.35 12.77
C ARG A 22 -2.42 6.82 12.20
N GLU A 23 -3.52 6.16 12.55
CA GLU A 23 -4.86 6.50 12.05
C GLU A 23 -5.29 7.92 12.41
N CYS A 24 -4.80 8.46 13.54
CA CYS A 24 -5.04 9.83 13.99
C CYS A 24 -4.15 10.89 13.32
N ASP A 25 -3.18 10.50 12.50
CA ASP A 25 -2.31 11.45 11.82
C ASP A 25 -3.09 12.29 10.80
N PRO A 26 -2.75 13.58 10.63
CA PRO A 26 -3.36 14.42 9.62
C PRO A 26 -3.18 13.85 8.22
N LEU A 27 -4.23 13.93 7.41
CA LEU A 27 -4.26 13.41 6.04
C LEU A 27 -3.93 14.53 5.03
N ALA A 28 -3.09 14.23 4.04
CA ALA A 28 -2.63 15.17 3.03
C ALA A 28 -2.43 14.46 1.68
N PRO A 29 -3.51 14.03 1.00
CA PRO A 29 -3.41 13.27 -0.25
C PRO A 29 -2.73 14.10 -1.34
N LEU A 30 -1.72 13.52 -2.03
CA LEU A 30 -0.92 14.18 -3.06
C LEU A 30 -1.26 13.74 -4.49
N SER A 31 -2.26 12.89 -4.67
CA SER A 31 -2.68 12.43 -5.99
C SER A 31 -4.21 12.35 -6.08
N PRO A 32 -4.78 12.40 -7.32
CA PRO A 32 -6.22 12.18 -7.52
C PRO A 32 -6.69 10.82 -6.97
N TYR A 33 -5.87 9.78 -7.07
CA TYR A 33 -6.15 8.48 -6.47
C TYR A 33 -6.28 8.57 -4.94
N ALA A 34 -5.31 9.19 -4.28
CA ALA A 34 -5.30 9.35 -2.83
C ALA A 34 -6.50 10.18 -2.36
N ALA A 35 -6.82 11.27 -3.08
CA ALA A 35 -7.98 12.11 -2.81
C ALA A 35 -9.30 11.33 -2.96
N ALA A 36 -9.45 10.51 -4.02
CA ALA A 36 -10.63 9.69 -4.24
C ALA A 36 -10.80 8.64 -3.13
N LYS A 37 -9.69 7.98 -2.72
CA LYS A 37 -9.73 7.02 -1.61
C LYS A 37 -10.13 7.67 -0.29
N LEU A 38 -9.60 8.85 0.02
CA LEU A 38 -9.96 9.60 1.21
C LEU A 38 -11.41 10.10 1.16
N ALA A 39 -11.89 10.60 0.03
CA ALA A 39 -13.29 11.01 -0.14
C ALA A 39 -14.25 9.85 0.14
N SER A 40 -13.95 8.66 -0.37
CA SER A 40 -14.77 7.46 -0.11
C SER A 40 -14.73 7.02 1.36
N GLU A 41 -13.62 7.20 2.06
CA GLU A 41 -13.50 6.98 3.50
C GLU A 41 -14.44 7.92 4.27
N HIS A 42 -14.47 9.20 3.90
CA HIS A 42 -15.41 10.17 4.47
C HIS A 42 -16.88 9.82 4.16
N TYR A 43 -17.19 9.31 2.97
CA TYR A 43 -18.54 8.80 2.67
C TYR A 43 -18.90 7.62 3.59
N CYS A 44 -18.01 6.65 3.78
CA CYS A 44 -18.24 5.54 4.71
C CYS A 44 -18.57 6.04 6.11
N HIS A 45 -17.78 6.99 6.62
CA HIS A 45 -18.01 7.60 7.93
C HIS A 45 -19.37 8.34 8.00
N ALA A 46 -19.72 9.11 6.96
CA ALA A 46 -21.00 9.83 6.89
C ALA A 46 -22.18 8.87 6.89
N PHE A 47 -22.13 7.79 6.11
CA PHE A 47 -23.18 6.76 6.08
C PHE A 47 -23.32 6.06 7.44
N TYR A 48 -22.22 5.76 8.11
CA TYR A 48 -22.26 5.20 9.47
C TYR A 48 -22.94 6.17 10.44
N ARG A 49 -22.54 7.45 10.45
CA ARG A 49 -23.07 8.44 11.40
C ARG A 49 -24.52 8.83 11.13
N THR A 50 -24.93 8.90 9.86
CA THR A 50 -26.26 9.40 9.48
C THR A 50 -27.31 8.30 9.41
N TYR A 51 -26.92 7.13 8.88
CA TYR A 51 -27.88 6.05 8.59
C TYR A 51 -27.66 4.78 9.40
N GLY A 52 -26.66 4.74 10.28
CA GLY A 52 -26.32 3.57 11.07
C GLY A 52 -25.78 2.39 10.24
N LEU A 53 -25.38 2.61 8.97
CA LEU A 53 -24.75 1.58 8.17
C LEU A 53 -23.37 1.29 8.73
N GLU A 54 -23.15 0.09 9.24
CA GLU A 54 -21.81 -0.28 9.73
C GLU A 54 -20.78 -0.23 8.58
N THR A 55 -19.77 0.61 8.72
CA THR A 55 -18.67 0.71 7.77
C THR A 55 -17.34 0.58 8.51
N VAL A 56 -16.35 -0.08 7.88
CA VAL A 56 -14.96 -0.16 8.37
C VAL A 56 -14.06 0.19 7.19
N CYS A 57 -13.16 1.15 7.37
CA CYS A 57 -12.21 1.54 6.34
C CYS A 57 -10.83 0.96 6.67
N LEU A 58 -10.27 0.16 5.78
CA LEU A 58 -8.94 -0.43 5.95
C LEU A 58 -7.94 0.28 5.04
N ARG A 59 -7.03 1.07 5.63
CA ARG A 59 -5.93 1.71 4.90
C ARG A 59 -4.84 0.69 4.64
N TYR A 60 -4.85 0.11 3.44
CA TYR A 60 -3.79 -0.80 3.01
C TYR A 60 -2.51 -0.05 2.70
N PHE A 61 -1.39 -0.61 3.13
CA PHE A 61 -0.06 -0.21 2.70
C PHE A 61 0.32 -0.96 1.41
N ASN A 62 1.59 -1.07 1.06
CA ASN A 62 1.98 -1.58 -0.26
C ASN A 62 1.73 -3.09 -0.36
N VAL A 63 0.55 -3.47 -0.83
CA VAL A 63 0.12 -4.86 -0.94
C VAL A 63 0.87 -5.56 -2.07
N PHE A 64 1.32 -6.77 -1.80
CA PHE A 64 1.93 -7.65 -2.80
C PHE A 64 1.49 -9.09 -2.61
N GLY A 65 1.60 -9.91 -3.65
CA GLY A 65 1.29 -11.33 -3.57
C GLY A 65 1.16 -12.00 -4.95
N PRO A 66 0.89 -13.32 -4.96
CA PRO A 66 0.67 -14.09 -6.18
C PRO A 66 -0.44 -13.47 -7.05
N ARG A 67 -0.31 -13.63 -8.36
CA ARG A 67 -1.28 -13.16 -9.38
C ARG A 67 -1.37 -11.62 -9.50
N GLN A 68 -0.49 -10.87 -8.88
CA GLN A 68 -0.41 -9.43 -9.11
C GLN A 68 0.12 -9.17 -10.53
N ASP A 69 -0.66 -8.45 -11.34
CA ASP A 69 -0.31 -8.17 -12.74
C ASP A 69 0.84 -7.14 -12.83
N PRO A 70 2.02 -7.51 -13.36
CA PRO A 70 3.14 -6.59 -13.52
C PRO A 70 2.90 -5.49 -14.56
N ASN A 71 1.91 -5.65 -15.46
CA ASN A 71 1.61 -4.70 -16.52
C ASN A 71 0.53 -3.68 -16.13
N SER A 72 -0.07 -3.83 -14.97
CA SER A 72 -1.04 -2.85 -14.48
C SER A 72 -0.37 -1.47 -14.32
N PRO A 73 -1.01 -0.37 -14.74
CA PRO A 73 -0.50 0.99 -14.49
C PRO A 73 -0.34 1.31 -13.00
N TYR A 74 -0.97 0.52 -12.14
CA TYR A 74 -0.84 0.57 -10.68
C TYR A 74 0.06 -0.53 -10.14
N SER A 75 0.88 -1.17 -11.00
CA SER A 75 1.77 -2.26 -10.59
C SER A 75 2.73 -1.81 -9.51
N ALA A 76 2.67 -2.52 -8.39
CA ALA A 76 3.64 -2.37 -7.33
C ALA A 76 5.04 -2.79 -7.81
N VAL A 77 6.05 -2.22 -7.21
CA VAL A 77 7.46 -2.43 -7.56
C VAL A 77 7.89 -3.91 -7.52
N ILE A 78 7.32 -4.71 -6.61
CA ILE A 78 7.70 -6.13 -6.44
C ILE A 78 7.49 -6.96 -7.72
N PRO A 79 6.28 -7.04 -8.32
CA PRO A 79 6.09 -7.83 -9.54
C PRO A 79 6.91 -7.30 -10.72
N LEU A 80 7.12 -5.98 -10.81
CA LEU A 80 7.98 -5.40 -11.84
C LEU A 80 9.45 -5.83 -11.68
N PHE A 81 9.98 -5.80 -10.46
CA PHE A 81 11.36 -6.20 -10.20
C PHE A 81 11.54 -7.69 -10.44
N ILE A 82 10.64 -8.54 -9.96
CA ILE A 82 10.69 -9.99 -10.20
C ILE A 82 10.72 -10.30 -11.70
N THR A 83 9.80 -9.72 -12.47
CA THR A 83 9.72 -9.95 -13.91
C THR A 83 11.02 -9.52 -14.62
N LYS A 84 11.57 -8.36 -14.26
CA LYS A 84 12.83 -7.86 -14.81
C LYS A 84 14.01 -8.78 -14.47
N LEU A 85 14.14 -9.17 -13.21
CA LEU A 85 15.23 -10.05 -12.75
C LEU A 85 15.19 -11.41 -13.43
N LEU A 86 14.00 -12.04 -13.53
CA LEU A 86 13.82 -13.31 -14.21
C LEU A 86 14.15 -13.23 -15.72
N SER A 87 13.97 -12.07 -16.33
CA SER A 87 14.32 -11.83 -17.74
C SER A 87 15.77 -11.38 -17.94
N GLY A 88 16.60 -11.31 -16.88
CA GLY A 88 17.97 -10.80 -16.95
C GLY A 88 18.06 -9.30 -17.29
N VAL A 89 16.96 -8.57 -17.13
CA VAL A 89 16.86 -7.13 -17.43
C VAL A 89 16.98 -6.31 -16.16
N ARG A 90 17.77 -5.23 -16.22
CA ARG A 90 17.95 -4.33 -15.08
C ARG A 90 16.64 -3.62 -14.73
N PRO A 91 16.16 -3.70 -13.48
CA PRO A 91 15.00 -2.94 -13.04
C PRO A 91 15.33 -1.44 -12.95
N THR A 92 14.33 -0.60 -13.24
CA THR A 92 14.48 0.86 -13.11
C THR A 92 14.08 1.29 -11.70
N VAL A 93 14.95 2.00 -11.02
CA VAL A 93 14.72 2.67 -9.74
C VAL A 93 14.65 4.18 -10.00
N PHE A 94 13.57 4.82 -9.61
CA PHE A 94 13.41 6.26 -9.73
C PHE A 94 14.00 6.93 -8.48
N GLY A 95 14.86 7.93 -8.71
CA GLY A 95 15.66 8.57 -7.64
C GLY A 95 16.85 7.70 -7.21
N ASP A 96 17.23 7.82 -5.95
CA ASP A 96 18.37 7.11 -5.35
C ASP A 96 18.04 5.70 -4.86
N GLY A 97 16.75 5.35 -4.76
CA GLY A 97 16.27 4.04 -4.26
C GLY A 97 16.20 3.96 -2.73
N GLY A 98 16.45 5.06 -2.03
CA GLY A 98 16.33 5.16 -0.57
C GLY A 98 14.90 5.32 -0.08
N GLN A 99 13.93 5.58 -0.96
CA GLN A 99 12.51 5.63 -0.57
C GLN A 99 12.06 4.28 -0.03
N SER A 100 11.47 4.30 1.17
CA SER A 100 11.06 3.08 1.85
C SER A 100 9.55 2.84 1.78
N ARG A 101 9.15 1.57 1.87
CA ARG A 101 7.75 1.12 1.84
C ARG A 101 7.53 0.03 2.88
N ASP A 102 6.36 0.05 3.51
CA ASP A 102 5.84 -1.10 4.23
C ASP A 102 5.17 -2.03 3.23
N PHE A 103 5.75 -3.20 3.01
CA PHE A 103 5.24 -4.21 2.09
C PHE A 103 4.38 -5.21 2.86
N THR A 104 3.10 -5.26 2.54
CA THR A 104 2.12 -6.10 3.22
C THR A 104 1.68 -7.25 2.30
N TYR A 105 1.91 -8.50 2.74
CA TYR A 105 1.52 -9.68 1.96
C TYR A 105 0.01 -9.84 1.91
N ILE A 106 -0.50 -10.31 0.76
CA ILE A 106 -1.95 -10.38 0.47
C ILE A 106 -2.75 -11.18 1.51
N ASP A 107 -2.21 -12.24 2.08
CA ASP A 107 -2.92 -13.05 3.07
C ASP A 107 -3.20 -12.25 4.36
N ASN A 108 -2.30 -11.33 4.75
CA ASN A 108 -2.54 -10.42 5.87
C ASN A 108 -3.68 -9.45 5.57
N ILE A 109 -3.77 -8.97 4.32
CA ILE A 109 -4.88 -8.11 3.87
C ILE A 109 -6.20 -8.90 3.91
N VAL A 110 -6.22 -10.12 3.38
CA VAL A 110 -7.41 -10.99 3.42
C VAL A 110 -7.84 -11.24 4.87
N HIS A 111 -6.89 -11.61 5.74
CA HIS A 111 -7.17 -11.82 7.16
C HIS A 111 -7.71 -10.55 7.84
N GLY A 112 -7.11 -9.38 7.59
CA GLY A 112 -7.59 -8.09 8.08
C GLY A 112 -9.02 -7.78 7.64
N ASN A 113 -9.39 -8.09 6.39
CA ASN A 113 -10.76 -7.92 5.89
C ASN A 113 -11.76 -8.83 6.63
N LEU A 114 -11.40 -10.10 6.82
CA LEU A 114 -12.25 -11.05 7.54
C LEU A 114 -12.46 -10.62 8.99
N LEU A 115 -11.41 -10.20 9.68
CA LEU A 115 -11.50 -9.65 11.04
C LEU A 115 -12.38 -8.39 11.07
N ALA A 116 -12.18 -7.46 10.15
CA ALA A 116 -12.97 -6.23 10.09
C ALA A 116 -14.46 -6.48 9.82
N ALA A 117 -14.78 -7.55 9.07
CA ALA A 117 -16.15 -7.93 8.79
C ALA A 117 -16.92 -8.36 10.05
N ASP A 118 -16.26 -8.99 11.02
CA ASP A 118 -16.91 -9.62 12.18
C ASP A 118 -16.59 -8.94 13.53
N ALA A 119 -15.48 -8.20 13.66
CA ALA A 119 -15.08 -7.62 14.93
C ALA A 119 -16.12 -6.62 15.46
N SER A 120 -16.59 -6.82 16.70
CA SER A 120 -17.67 -6.04 17.32
C SER A 120 -17.33 -4.56 17.50
N GLY A 121 -16.06 -4.20 17.69
CA GLY A 121 -15.61 -2.81 17.88
C GLY A 121 -15.17 -2.09 16.61
N ALA A 122 -15.24 -2.73 15.43
CA ALA A 122 -14.68 -2.17 14.20
C ALA A 122 -15.61 -1.18 13.49
N ALA A 123 -16.91 -1.21 13.75
CA ALA A 123 -17.87 -0.34 13.07
C ALA A 123 -17.56 1.15 13.26
N GLY A 124 -17.53 1.89 12.15
CA GLY A 124 -17.19 3.33 12.13
C GLY A 124 -15.69 3.63 12.23
N GLN A 125 -14.82 2.62 12.31
CA GLN A 125 -13.39 2.79 12.47
C GLN A 125 -12.66 2.87 11.13
N VAL A 126 -11.52 3.57 11.18
CA VAL A 126 -10.47 3.52 10.16
C VAL A 126 -9.29 2.80 10.78
N ILE A 127 -8.73 1.83 10.08
CA ILE A 127 -7.69 0.93 10.61
C ILE A 127 -6.58 0.79 9.57
N ASN A 128 -5.33 0.95 9.98
CA ASN A 128 -4.17 0.65 9.16
C ASN A 128 -3.96 -0.86 9.05
N VAL A 129 -3.69 -1.35 7.85
CA VAL A 129 -3.28 -2.73 7.62
C VAL A 129 -1.89 -2.73 7.00
N ALA A 130 -0.90 -2.94 7.85
CA ALA A 130 0.53 -2.82 7.58
C ALA A 130 1.31 -3.89 8.35
N MET A 131 2.59 -4.10 7.99
CA MET A 131 3.48 -5.00 8.72
C MET A 131 4.32 -4.28 9.78
N GLY A 132 4.48 -2.95 9.67
CA GLY A 132 5.26 -2.11 10.56
C GLY A 132 6.67 -1.82 10.05
N PRO A 133 7.54 -2.82 9.77
CA PRO A 133 8.85 -2.55 9.16
C PRO A 133 8.71 -1.97 7.75
N SER A 134 9.54 -0.99 7.42
CA SER A 134 9.67 -0.45 6.06
C SER A 134 11.02 -0.82 5.47
N TYR A 135 11.03 -1.06 4.16
CA TYR A 135 12.22 -1.45 3.40
C TYR A 135 12.40 -0.49 2.22
N THR A 136 13.66 -0.12 1.95
CA THR A 136 14.02 0.68 0.79
C THR A 136 13.89 -0.14 -0.50
N LEU A 137 13.82 0.53 -1.65
CA LEU A 137 13.81 -0.18 -2.93
C LEU A 137 15.13 -0.92 -3.20
N LEU A 138 16.26 -0.42 -2.69
CA LEU A 138 17.54 -1.12 -2.80
C LEU A 138 17.60 -2.37 -1.92
N GLU A 139 17.06 -2.33 -0.70
CA GLU A 139 16.94 -3.51 0.17
C GLU A 139 16.01 -4.56 -0.45
N LEU A 140 14.87 -4.13 -1.01
CA LEU A 140 13.98 -5.02 -1.76
C LEU A 140 14.71 -5.69 -2.93
N LEU A 141 15.46 -4.92 -3.73
CA LEU A 141 16.21 -5.47 -4.86
C LEU A 141 17.28 -6.46 -4.40
N ALA A 142 17.99 -6.16 -3.31
CA ALA A 142 18.99 -7.05 -2.73
C ALA A 142 18.36 -8.38 -2.27
N ALA A 143 17.21 -8.31 -1.59
CA ALA A 143 16.46 -9.48 -1.16
C ALA A 143 16.00 -10.34 -2.36
N LEU A 144 15.46 -9.72 -3.41
CA LEU A 144 15.03 -10.43 -4.62
C LEU A 144 16.21 -11.06 -5.36
N ASN A 145 17.33 -10.35 -5.48
CA ASN A 145 18.56 -10.92 -6.06
C ASN A 145 19.01 -12.18 -5.29
N SER A 146 19.02 -12.10 -3.96
CA SER A 146 19.39 -13.24 -3.10
C SER A 146 18.46 -14.44 -3.32
N LEU A 147 17.15 -14.21 -3.35
CA LEU A 147 16.13 -15.25 -3.51
C LEU A 147 16.17 -15.91 -4.89
N LEU A 148 16.46 -15.13 -5.93
CA LEU A 148 16.48 -15.59 -7.33
C LEU A 148 17.87 -16.08 -7.79
N GLY A 149 18.89 -15.98 -6.92
CA GLY A 149 20.27 -16.33 -7.28
C GLY A 149 20.87 -15.40 -8.36
N THR A 150 20.44 -14.13 -8.41
CA THR A 150 20.89 -13.14 -9.38
C THR A 150 21.73 -12.04 -8.69
N ASN A 151 22.43 -11.23 -9.48
CA ASN A 151 23.18 -10.06 -8.98
C ASN A 151 23.01 -8.88 -9.96
N VAL A 152 21.75 -8.55 -10.26
CA VAL A 152 21.41 -7.50 -11.23
C VAL A 152 21.39 -6.16 -10.52
N GLN A 153 22.13 -5.18 -11.05
CA GLN A 153 22.13 -3.80 -10.54
C GLN A 153 20.98 -2.99 -11.17
N PRO A 154 20.37 -2.03 -10.44
CA PRO A 154 19.31 -1.22 -11.01
C PRO A 154 19.82 -0.23 -12.06
N LEU A 155 18.91 0.29 -12.88
CA LEU A 155 19.08 1.52 -13.64
C LEU A 155 18.43 2.64 -12.85
N HIS A 156 19.20 3.70 -12.54
CA HIS A 156 18.62 4.89 -11.91
C HIS A 156 18.03 5.83 -12.95
N ALA A 157 16.84 6.35 -12.69
CA ALA A 157 16.14 7.35 -13.49
C ALA A 157 15.75 8.54 -12.60
N PRO A 158 15.46 9.72 -13.17
CA PRO A 158 14.98 10.85 -12.40
C PRO A 158 13.79 10.50 -11.53
N ALA A 159 13.70 11.09 -10.32
CA ALA A 159 12.58 10.88 -9.41
C ALA A 159 11.25 11.22 -10.08
N ARG A 160 10.21 10.44 -9.79
CA ARG A 160 8.85 10.70 -10.28
C ARG A 160 8.14 11.71 -9.39
N VAL A 161 7.45 12.65 -9.99
CA VAL A 161 6.55 13.56 -9.27
C VAL A 161 5.38 12.75 -8.70
N GLY A 162 5.17 12.85 -7.38
CA GLY A 162 4.07 12.14 -6.69
C GLY A 162 4.38 10.68 -6.29
N ASP A 163 5.61 10.22 -6.44
CA ASP A 163 6.06 8.93 -5.88
C ASP A 163 6.41 9.13 -4.40
N VAL A 164 5.45 8.84 -3.54
CA VAL A 164 5.52 8.94 -2.08
C VAL A 164 5.45 7.57 -1.42
#